data_485c619c7fbc2399ca23e4b5032d4ee8
#
_entry.id   485c619c7fbc2399ca23e4b5032d4ee8
#
_cell.length_a   1.000
_cell.length_b   1.000
_cell.length_c   1.000
_cell.angle_alpha   90.00
_cell.angle_beta   90.00
_cell.angle_gamma   90.00
#
_symmetry.space_group_name_H-M   'P 1'
#
loop_
_entity.id
_entity.type
_entity.pdbx_description
1 polymer ?
#
loop_
_entity_poly.entity_id
_entity_poly.type
_entity_poly.pdbx_seq_one_letter_code
_entity_poly.pdbx_strand_id
1 'polypeptide(L)'
;MTGWDIGAKVAGYVWKSSSPRAQLLLQHGYGEYAQRYVNQYSELIPKLNANGIDVYAIDLPGHGNTSGERGQVDVTEGVTLHMQARANLPVGLPTVLFGHSLGGLITACSIVRERGNIAAAVISSSAMQTPSKRWERVLSKISTAIAPSGPMPLPRPGVEALTRDQKLLAEIQADSMMYVGKAKN
;
A
#
# COMPACT_ATOMS: atom_id res chain seq x y z
N MET A 1 -10.22 -1.45 -16.07
CA MET A 1 -9.08 -2.03 -15.34
C MET A 1 -8.52 -3.18 -16.17
N THR A 2 -7.21 -3.21 -16.33
CA THR A 2 -6.47 -4.31 -16.94
C THR A 2 -5.29 -4.70 -16.05
N GLY A 3 -4.77 -5.92 -16.24
CA GLY A 3 -3.54 -6.34 -15.55
C GLY A 3 -2.34 -5.52 -16.00
N TRP A 4 -1.39 -5.36 -15.10
CA TRP A 4 -0.11 -4.68 -15.35
C TRP A 4 1.03 -5.53 -14.80
N ASP A 5 1.88 -6.01 -15.69
CA ASP A 5 3.06 -6.78 -15.32
C ASP A 5 4.24 -5.82 -15.06
N ILE A 6 4.83 -5.93 -13.89
CA ILE A 6 6.03 -5.17 -13.50
C ILE A 6 7.30 -6.05 -13.50
N GLY A 7 7.22 -7.28 -14.02
CA GLY A 7 8.32 -8.24 -13.97
C GLY A 7 8.55 -8.85 -12.57
N ALA A 8 7.57 -8.76 -11.67
CA ALA A 8 7.60 -9.36 -10.34
C ALA A 8 6.33 -10.19 -10.10
N LYS A 9 6.39 -11.16 -9.17
CA LYS A 9 5.25 -12.04 -8.83
C LYS A 9 4.24 -11.34 -7.93
N VAL A 10 3.73 -10.18 -8.36
CA VAL A 10 2.69 -9.41 -7.67
C VAL A 10 1.58 -9.05 -8.63
N ALA A 11 0.36 -8.93 -8.12
CA ALA A 11 -0.77 -8.46 -8.88
C ALA A 11 -0.64 -6.96 -9.14
N GLY A 12 -0.54 -6.58 -10.39
CA GLY A 12 -0.49 -5.19 -10.82
C GLY A 12 -1.72 -4.82 -11.65
N TYR A 13 -2.11 -3.57 -11.59
CA TYR A 13 -3.33 -3.05 -12.19
C TYR A 13 -3.09 -1.71 -12.86
N VAL A 14 -3.85 -1.46 -13.92
CA VAL A 14 -3.94 -0.14 -14.53
C VAL A 14 -5.39 0.24 -14.82
N TRP A 15 -5.73 1.47 -14.49
CA TRP A 15 -6.97 2.16 -14.84
C TRP A 15 -6.64 3.35 -15.71
N LYS A 16 -7.00 3.27 -16.99
CA LYS A 16 -6.69 4.28 -17.99
C LYS A 16 -7.75 5.38 -18.03
N SER A 17 -7.29 6.62 -18.13
CA SER A 17 -8.11 7.75 -18.55
C SER A 17 -8.31 7.74 -20.08
N SER A 18 -9.38 8.33 -20.56
CA SER A 18 -9.64 8.51 -21.99
C SER A 18 -8.69 9.53 -22.64
N SER A 19 -8.17 10.48 -21.86
CA SER A 19 -7.25 11.53 -22.31
C SER A 19 -6.20 11.82 -21.24
N PRO A 20 -5.16 10.96 -21.14
CA PRO A 20 -4.20 11.06 -20.06
C PRO A 20 -3.26 12.27 -20.22
N ARG A 21 -3.13 13.06 -19.16
CA ARG A 21 -2.18 14.19 -19.02
C ARG A 21 -1.16 13.98 -17.92
N ALA A 22 -1.36 12.98 -17.08
CA ALA A 22 -0.46 12.53 -16.03
C ALA A 22 -0.71 11.07 -15.70
N GLN A 23 0.21 10.46 -14.94
CA GLN A 23 0.04 9.13 -14.39
C GLN A 23 0.33 9.13 -12.90
N LEU A 24 -0.33 8.24 -12.15
CA LEU A 24 -0.18 8.10 -10.72
C LEU A 24 0.10 6.64 -10.37
N LEU A 25 1.17 6.40 -9.59
CA LEU A 25 1.40 5.11 -8.95
C LEU A 25 0.84 5.15 -7.54
N LEU A 26 -0.16 4.31 -7.27
CA LEU A 26 -0.83 4.16 -5.99
C LEU A 26 -0.25 2.98 -5.22
N GLN A 27 0.14 3.20 -3.97
CA GLN A 27 0.54 2.18 -3.02
C GLN A 27 -0.42 2.15 -1.84
N HIS A 28 -1.12 1.04 -1.68
CA HIS A 28 -2.11 0.82 -0.62
C HIS A 28 -1.46 0.61 0.77
N GLY A 29 -2.27 0.70 1.82
CA GLY A 29 -1.87 0.49 3.21
C GLY A 29 -1.83 -0.97 3.64
N TYR A 30 -1.48 -1.19 4.91
CA TYR A 30 -1.48 -2.52 5.51
C TYR A 30 -2.88 -3.13 5.57
N GLY A 31 -2.99 -4.39 5.19
CA GLY A 31 -4.26 -5.11 5.20
C GLY A 31 -5.22 -4.75 4.07
N GLU A 32 -4.86 -3.80 3.22
CA GLU A 32 -5.67 -3.32 2.09
C GLU A 32 -5.25 -3.95 0.76
N TYR A 33 -5.81 -3.43 -0.33
CA TYR A 33 -5.47 -3.78 -1.69
C TYR A 33 -5.85 -2.66 -2.66
N ALA A 34 -5.26 -2.65 -3.85
CA ALA A 34 -5.36 -1.55 -4.79
C ALA A 34 -6.80 -1.27 -5.27
N GLN A 35 -7.59 -2.30 -5.54
CA GLN A 35 -8.94 -2.16 -6.10
C GLN A 35 -9.92 -1.48 -5.13
N ARG A 36 -9.61 -1.41 -3.82
CA ARG A 36 -10.44 -0.68 -2.85
C ARG A 36 -10.63 0.78 -3.22
N TYR A 37 -9.63 1.39 -3.83
CA TYR A 37 -9.64 2.80 -4.22
C TYR A 37 -10.57 3.12 -5.40
N VAL A 38 -11.21 2.09 -5.97
CA VAL A 38 -12.27 2.26 -6.98
C VAL A 38 -13.60 2.67 -6.32
N ASN A 39 -14.01 1.96 -5.28
CA ASN A 39 -15.32 2.15 -4.65
C ASN A 39 -15.25 2.82 -3.28
N GLN A 40 -14.09 2.72 -2.62
CA GLN A 40 -13.82 3.34 -1.32
C GLN A 40 -12.97 4.61 -1.51
N TYR A 41 -12.62 5.28 -0.39
CA TYR A 41 -11.79 6.50 -0.42
C TYR A 41 -12.36 7.57 -1.36
N SER A 42 -13.70 7.73 -1.32
CA SER A 42 -14.44 8.66 -2.18
C SER A 42 -14.24 8.41 -3.67
N GLU A 43 -14.11 7.16 -4.10
CA GLU A 43 -13.93 6.76 -5.50
C GLU A 43 -12.70 7.42 -6.13
N LEU A 44 -11.57 7.35 -5.42
CA LEU A 44 -10.34 8.06 -5.81
C LEU A 44 -9.92 7.74 -7.24
N ILE A 45 -9.87 6.46 -7.63
CA ILE A 45 -9.43 6.04 -8.97
C ILE A 45 -10.35 6.57 -10.08
N PRO A 46 -11.68 6.37 -10.02
CA PRO A 46 -12.61 6.96 -10.99
C PRO A 46 -12.46 8.48 -11.14
N LYS A 47 -12.34 9.20 -10.03
CA LYS A 47 -12.16 10.65 -10.04
C LYS A 47 -10.85 11.07 -10.69
N LEU A 48 -9.75 10.36 -10.43
CA LEU A 48 -8.47 10.62 -11.08
C LEU A 48 -8.56 10.39 -12.60
N ASN A 49 -9.16 9.26 -13.02
CA ASN A 49 -9.35 8.95 -14.44
C ASN A 49 -10.22 10.00 -15.15
N ALA A 50 -11.32 10.46 -14.52
CA ALA A 50 -12.16 11.53 -15.05
C ALA A 50 -11.40 12.85 -15.23
N ASN A 51 -10.33 13.06 -14.47
CA ASN A 51 -9.46 14.22 -14.53
C ASN A 51 -8.18 14.01 -15.36
N GLY A 52 -8.14 13.01 -16.23
CA GLY A 52 -7.01 12.80 -17.14
C GLY A 52 -5.78 12.18 -16.47
N ILE A 53 -5.94 11.39 -15.41
CA ILE A 53 -4.83 10.75 -14.72
C ILE A 53 -4.97 9.23 -14.86
N ASP A 54 -4.00 8.58 -15.51
CA ASP A 54 -3.86 7.13 -15.50
C ASP A 54 -3.43 6.67 -14.11
N VAL A 55 -4.05 5.62 -13.59
CA VAL A 55 -3.67 5.09 -12.27
C VAL A 55 -3.08 3.69 -12.43
N TYR A 56 -1.92 3.49 -11.85
CA TYR A 56 -1.21 2.23 -11.73
C TYR A 56 -1.11 1.86 -10.25
N ALA A 57 -1.21 0.58 -9.94
CA ALA A 57 -1.03 0.09 -8.57
C ALA A 57 -0.56 -1.36 -8.56
N ILE A 58 0.06 -1.77 -7.46
CA ILE A 58 0.38 -3.16 -7.16
C ILE A 58 -0.23 -3.55 -5.82
N ASP A 59 -0.59 -4.82 -5.68
CA ASP A 59 -0.86 -5.40 -4.36
C ASP A 59 0.45 -5.95 -3.78
N LEU A 60 0.76 -5.58 -2.54
CA LEU A 60 1.93 -6.09 -1.82
C LEU A 60 1.82 -7.61 -1.55
N PRO A 61 2.93 -8.33 -1.34
CA PRO A 61 2.88 -9.73 -0.91
C PRO A 61 1.94 -9.94 0.27
N GLY A 62 1.12 -11.01 0.20
CA GLY A 62 0.09 -11.29 1.20
C GLY A 62 -1.11 -10.34 1.23
N HIS A 63 -1.26 -9.46 0.23
CA HIS A 63 -2.37 -8.50 0.12
C HIS A 63 -3.12 -8.68 -1.20
N GLY A 64 -4.40 -8.35 -1.19
CA GLY A 64 -5.24 -8.41 -2.40
C GLY A 64 -5.13 -9.74 -3.14
N ASN A 65 -4.76 -9.67 -4.41
CA ASN A 65 -4.55 -10.83 -5.27
C ASN A 65 -3.08 -11.29 -5.36
N THR A 66 -2.17 -10.67 -4.62
CA THR A 66 -0.78 -11.12 -4.55
C THR A 66 -0.65 -12.24 -3.53
N SER A 67 0.00 -13.34 -3.94
CA SER A 67 0.31 -14.46 -3.06
C SER A 67 1.23 -14.02 -1.90
N GLY A 68 1.24 -14.82 -0.84
CA GLY A 68 2.04 -14.56 0.35
C GLY A 68 1.23 -14.75 1.63
N GLU A 69 1.91 -14.70 2.76
CA GLU A 69 1.27 -14.88 4.04
C GLU A 69 0.53 -13.61 4.47
N ARG A 70 -0.78 -13.74 4.71
CA ARG A 70 -1.62 -12.61 5.15
C ARG A 70 -1.15 -12.06 6.50
N GLY A 71 -0.97 -10.74 6.54
CA GLY A 71 -0.54 -10.05 7.75
C GLY A 71 0.97 -10.00 7.97
N GLN A 72 1.76 -10.59 7.10
CA GLN A 72 3.22 -10.44 7.07
C GLN A 72 3.61 -9.35 6.06
N VAL A 73 4.51 -8.47 6.45
CA VAL A 73 5.02 -7.39 5.58
C VAL A 73 6.51 -7.21 5.80
N ASP A 74 7.26 -7.34 4.73
CA ASP A 74 8.62 -6.82 4.66
C ASP A 74 8.62 -5.45 3.96
N VAL A 75 8.89 -4.41 4.73
CA VAL A 75 8.95 -3.03 4.21
C VAL A 75 10.06 -2.87 3.17
N THR A 76 11.19 -3.58 3.32
CA THR A 76 12.31 -3.51 2.38
C THR A 76 11.95 -4.12 1.03
N GLU A 77 11.26 -5.27 1.05
CA GLU A 77 10.69 -5.89 -0.14
C GLU A 77 9.65 -4.97 -0.78
N GLY A 78 8.74 -4.41 0.01
CA GLY A 78 7.72 -3.46 -0.47
C GLY A 78 8.34 -2.25 -1.17
N VAL A 79 9.42 -1.68 -0.62
CA VAL A 79 10.16 -0.58 -1.26
C VAL A 79 10.79 -1.02 -2.58
N THR A 80 11.37 -2.22 -2.63
CA THR A 80 11.98 -2.77 -3.85
C THR A 80 10.93 -2.97 -4.94
N LEU A 81 9.79 -3.56 -4.61
CA LEU A 81 8.65 -3.75 -5.53
C LEU A 81 8.08 -2.41 -6.02
N HIS A 82 7.97 -1.42 -5.13
CA HIS A 82 7.51 -0.09 -5.50
C HIS A 82 8.49 0.60 -6.46
N MET A 83 9.80 0.48 -6.26
CA MET A 83 10.82 1.00 -7.19
C MET A 83 10.74 0.29 -8.54
N GLN A 84 10.54 -1.03 -8.54
CA GLN A 84 10.35 -1.80 -9.77
C GLN A 84 9.07 -1.38 -10.50
N ALA A 85 7.97 -1.16 -9.78
CA ALA A 85 6.75 -0.61 -10.34
C ALA A 85 7.00 0.78 -10.97
N ARG A 86 7.72 1.68 -10.30
CA ARG A 86 8.09 2.99 -10.84
C ARG A 86 8.89 2.88 -12.15
N ALA A 87 9.85 1.96 -12.20
CA ALA A 87 10.68 1.74 -13.39
C ALA A 87 9.88 1.19 -14.58
N ASN A 88 8.75 0.53 -14.33
CA ASN A 88 7.87 -0.04 -15.36
C ASN A 88 6.71 0.89 -15.76
N LEU A 89 6.64 2.12 -15.22
CA LEU A 89 5.67 3.11 -15.67
C LEU A 89 6.00 3.58 -17.11
N PRO A 90 4.99 3.82 -17.96
CA PRO A 90 5.22 4.41 -19.27
C PRO A 90 5.95 5.74 -19.20
N VAL A 91 6.83 5.99 -20.14
CA VAL A 91 7.50 7.28 -20.28
C VAL A 91 6.61 8.29 -20.97
N GLY A 92 6.84 9.58 -20.75
CA GLY A 92 6.21 10.68 -21.48
C GLY A 92 5.11 11.42 -20.71
N LEU A 93 4.61 10.89 -19.60
CA LEU A 93 3.66 11.58 -18.73
C LEU A 93 4.31 11.98 -17.40
N PRO A 94 3.93 13.15 -16.83
CA PRO A 94 4.31 13.50 -15.46
C PRO A 94 3.85 12.42 -14.49
N THR A 95 4.76 11.93 -13.63
CA THR A 95 4.49 10.87 -12.67
C THR A 95 4.25 11.42 -11.27
N VAL A 96 3.11 11.07 -10.69
CA VAL A 96 2.77 11.35 -9.29
C VAL A 96 2.83 10.03 -8.52
N LEU A 97 3.41 10.05 -7.33
CA LEU A 97 3.37 8.92 -6.41
C LEU A 97 2.33 9.19 -5.32
N PHE A 98 1.49 8.20 -5.02
CA PHE A 98 0.54 8.26 -3.92
C PHE A 98 0.75 7.04 -3.02
N GLY A 99 0.90 7.28 -1.71
CA GLY A 99 0.99 6.22 -0.73
C GLY A 99 0.14 6.50 0.50
N HIS A 100 -0.65 5.52 0.94
CA HIS A 100 -1.47 5.59 2.15
C HIS A 100 -0.90 4.71 3.26
N SER A 101 -0.84 5.21 4.49
CA SER A 101 -0.41 4.46 5.68
C SER A 101 0.95 3.77 5.46
N LEU A 102 1.02 2.44 5.50
CA LEU A 102 2.20 1.63 5.14
C LEU A 102 2.69 1.96 3.72
N GLY A 103 1.78 2.10 2.76
CA GLY A 103 2.12 2.52 1.40
C GLY A 103 2.77 3.90 1.36
N GLY A 104 2.39 4.80 2.26
CA GLY A 104 3.03 6.10 2.43
C GLY A 104 4.49 5.98 2.88
N LEU A 105 4.78 5.08 3.82
CA LEU A 105 6.15 4.76 4.25
C LEU A 105 6.96 4.19 3.09
N ILE A 106 6.43 3.19 2.39
CA ILE A 106 7.08 2.55 1.24
C ILE A 106 7.38 3.58 0.15
N THR A 107 6.40 4.42 -0.19
CA THR A 107 6.55 5.48 -1.20
C THR A 107 7.65 6.46 -0.80
N ALA A 108 7.65 6.95 0.45
CA ALA A 108 8.67 7.87 0.94
C ALA A 108 10.07 7.23 0.92
N CYS A 109 10.20 5.99 1.39
CA CYS A 109 11.48 5.27 1.35
C CYS A 109 11.98 5.05 -0.08
N SER A 110 11.08 4.77 -1.04
CA SER A 110 11.46 4.62 -2.44
C SER A 110 11.99 5.93 -3.06
N ILE A 111 11.41 7.07 -2.68
CA ILE A 111 11.86 8.40 -3.11
C ILE A 111 13.24 8.73 -2.53
N VAL A 112 13.46 8.39 -1.26
CA VAL A 112 14.77 8.61 -0.59
C VAL A 112 15.86 7.76 -1.22
N ARG A 113 15.56 6.50 -1.60
CA ARG A 113 16.52 5.62 -2.28
C ARG A 113 16.85 6.11 -3.69
N GLU A 114 15.84 6.52 -4.41
CA GLU A 114 15.98 7.00 -5.78
C GLU A 114 14.89 8.01 -6.10
N ARG A 115 15.28 9.28 -6.23
CA ARG A 115 14.33 10.34 -6.56
C ARG A 115 13.69 10.11 -7.93
N GLY A 116 14.47 9.80 -8.94
CA GLY A 116 14.01 9.61 -10.31
C GLY A 116 13.27 10.83 -10.86
N ASN A 117 12.50 10.63 -11.94
CA ASN A 117 11.68 11.67 -12.57
C ASN A 117 10.26 11.67 -11.99
N ILE A 118 10.11 12.19 -10.77
CA ILE A 118 8.83 12.31 -10.05
C ILE A 118 8.39 13.77 -10.08
N ALA A 119 7.18 14.02 -10.60
CA ALA A 119 6.58 15.36 -10.63
C ALA A 119 6.05 15.79 -9.25
N ALA A 120 5.42 14.87 -8.52
CA ALA A 120 4.92 15.12 -7.17
C ALA A 120 4.75 13.81 -6.39
N ALA A 121 4.61 13.93 -5.07
CA ALA A 121 4.25 12.82 -4.18
C ALA A 121 3.18 13.26 -3.19
N VAL A 122 2.20 12.38 -2.97
CA VAL A 122 1.15 12.54 -1.96
C VAL A 122 1.29 11.42 -0.94
N ILE A 123 1.60 11.80 0.30
CA ILE A 123 1.77 10.87 1.41
C ILE A 123 0.61 11.07 2.38
N SER A 124 -0.29 10.08 2.42
CA SER A 124 -1.52 10.13 3.22
C SER A 124 -1.36 9.28 4.49
N SER A 125 -1.52 9.89 5.66
CA SER A 125 -1.52 9.21 6.98
C SER A 125 -0.41 8.18 7.16
N SER A 126 0.81 8.52 6.72
CA SER A 126 1.92 7.56 6.63
C SER A 126 2.36 7.02 7.99
N ALA A 127 2.74 5.75 8.01
CA ALA A 127 3.29 5.04 9.15
C ALA A 127 4.80 5.33 9.39
N MET A 128 5.27 6.56 9.11
CA MET A 128 6.69 6.91 9.23
C MET A 128 7.21 6.90 10.67
N GLN A 129 6.34 7.17 11.63
CA GLN A 129 6.70 7.14 13.03
C GLN A 129 5.58 6.49 13.84
N THR A 130 5.86 5.32 14.38
CA THR A 130 5.00 4.70 15.39
C THR A 130 5.63 4.96 16.75
N PRO A 131 4.97 5.69 17.64
CA PRO A 131 5.46 5.83 19.01
C PRO A 131 5.63 4.45 19.64
N SER A 132 6.86 4.10 20.01
CA SER A 132 7.14 2.81 20.65
C SER A 132 8.10 3.00 21.82
N LYS A 133 7.80 2.36 22.94
CA LYS A 133 8.66 2.34 24.10
C LYS A 133 9.94 1.52 23.81
N ARG A 134 11.03 1.80 24.49
CA ARG A 134 12.30 1.07 24.28
C ARG A 134 12.14 -0.44 24.43
N TRP A 135 11.39 -0.87 25.44
CA TRP A 135 11.15 -2.31 25.67
C TRP A 135 10.33 -2.96 24.54
N GLU A 136 9.37 -2.25 23.93
CA GLU A 136 8.59 -2.75 22.79
C GLU A 136 9.49 -3.01 21.58
N ARG A 137 10.45 -2.13 21.33
CA ARG A 137 11.45 -2.31 20.26
C ARG A 137 12.36 -3.51 20.49
N VAL A 138 12.76 -3.73 21.74
CA VAL A 138 13.56 -4.91 22.12
C VAL A 138 12.73 -6.16 21.96
N LEU A 139 11.50 -6.17 22.46
CA LEU A 139 10.59 -7.30 22.35
C LEU A 139 10.27 -7.65 20.89
N SER A 140 10.03 -6.65 20.04
CA SER A 140 9.83 -6.87 18.60
C SER A 140 11.04 -7.54 17.95
N LYS A 141 12.27 -7.06 18.24
CA LYS A 141 13.49 -7.66 17.70
C LYS A 141 13.67 -9.12 18.14
N ILE A 142 13.42 -9.42 19.41
CA ILE A 142 13.50 -10.78 19.93
C ILE A 142 12.42 -11.66 19.29
N SER A 143 11.19 -11.17 19.22
CA SER A 143 10.08 -11.91 18.59
C SER A 143 10.37 -12.22 17.13
N THR A 144 10.85 -11.25 16.35
CA THR A 144 11.21 -11.45 14.94
C THR A 144 12.35 -12.45 14.78
N ALA A 145 13.32 -12.47 15.69
CA ALA A 145 14.42 -13.41 15.65
C ALA A 145 14.00 -14.86 15.98
N ILE A 146 13.04 -15.04 16.89
CA ILE A 146 12.60 -16.37 17.34
C ILE A 146 11.45 -16.91 16.49
N ALA A 147 10.52 -16.05 16.08
CA ALA A 147 9.32 -16.40 15.34
C ALA A 147 9.04 -15.37 14.24
N PRO A 148 9.78 -15.41 13.11
CA PRO A 148 9.69 -14.39 12.06
C PRO A 148 8.31 -14.30 11.40
N SER A 149 7.53 -15.38 11.40
CA SER A 149 6.15 -15.41 10.90
C SER A 149 5.10 -15.43 12.03
N GLY A 150 5.52 -15.28 13.27
CA GLY A 150 4.64 -15.26 14.43
C GLY A 150 3.89 -13.92 14.59
N PRO A 151 2.80 -13.90 15.36
CA PRO A 151 2.11 -12.66 15.65
C PRO A 151 3.01 -11.71 16.45
N MET A 152 3.08 -10.45 16.06
CA MET A 152 3.82 -9.44 16.81
C MET A 152 3.23 -9.29 18.22
N PRO A 153 4.03 -9.43 19.29
CA PRO A 153 3.53 -9.48 20.68
C PRO A 153 3.22 -8.10 21.26
N LEU A 154 2.86 -7.14 20.43
CA LEU A 154 2.52 -5.77 20.84
C LEU A 154 1.01 -5.55 20.74
N PRO A 155 0.40 -4.85 21.72
CA PRO A 155 -0.97 -4.43 21.59
C PRO A 155 -1.13 -3.50 20.40
N ARG A 156 -2.10 -3.77 19.54
CA ARG A 156 -2.48 -2.92 18.42
C ARG A 156 -3.95 -2.61 18.50
N PRO A 157 -4.36 -1.39 18.10
CA PRO A 157 -5.76 -1.10 17.94
C PRO A 157 -6.37 -2.07 16.92
N GLY A 158 -7.58 -2.53 17.19
CA GLY A 158 -8.36 -3.33 16.25
C GLY A 158 -8.82 -2.49 15.05
N VAL A 159 -9.56 -3.15 14.16
CA VAL A 159 -10.13 -2.50 12.96
C VAL A 159 -11.07 -1.35 13.31
N GLU A 160 -11.65 -1.37 14.50
CA GLU A 160 -12.52 -0.33 15.06
C GLU A 160 -11.83 1.04 15.19
N ALA A 161 -10.50 1.04 15.27
CA ALA A 161 -9.72 2.28 15.32
C ALA A 161 -9.50 2.93 13.94
N LEU A 162 -9.82 2.23 12.85
CA LEU A 162 -9.63 2.73 11.48
C LEU A 162 -10.69 3.73 11.08
N THR A 163 -11.91 3.62 11.63
CA THR A 163 -13.01 4.49 11.28
C THR A 163 -14.00 4.65 12.42
N ARG A 164 -14.69 5.80 12.47
CA ARG A 164 -15.83 6.05 13.35
C ARG A 164 -17.18 5.76 12.67
N ASP A 165 -17.16 5.57 11.37
CA ASP A 165 -18.34 5.22 10.56
C ASP A 165 -18.62 3.73 10.70
N GLN A 166 -19.74 3.39 11.35
CA GLN A 166 -20.15 2.01 11.61
C GLN A 166 -20.49 1.24 10.33
N LYS A 167 -21.00 1.92 9.31
CA LYS A 167 -21.29 1.31 8.01
C LYS A 167 -19.99 0.91 7.33
N LEU A 168 -19.01 1.82 7.26
CA LEU A 168 -17.69 1.54 6.69
C LEU A 168 -16.96 0.46 7.49
N LEU A 169 -17.11 0.42 8.83
CA LEU A 169 -16.53 -0.62 9.66
C LEU A 169 -17.10 -2.00 9.31
N ALA A 170 -18.43 -2.10 9.14
CA ALA A 170 -19.07 -3.35 8.73
C ALA A 170 -18.62 -3.80 7.32
N GLU A 171 -18.47 -2.86 6.39
CA GLU A 171 -17.93 -3.14 5.04
C GLU A 171 -16.49 -3.67 5.10
N ILE A 172 -15.64 -3.06 5.93
CA ILE A 172 -14.24 -3.52 6.14
C ILE A 172 -14.21 -4.94 6.73
N GLN A 173 -15.06 -5.23 7.71
CA GLN A 173 -15.12 -6.54 8.36
C GLN A 173 -15.67 -7.64 7.45
N ALA A 174 -16.59 -7.28 6.55
CA ALA A 174 -17.17 -8.20 5.56
C ALA A 174 -16.28 -8.46 4.33
N ASP A 175 -15.29 -7.62 4.09
CA ASP A 175 -14.41 -7.73 2.93
C ASP A 175 -13.35 -8.81 3.14
N SER A 176 -13.52 -9.96 2.48
CA SER A 176 -12.62 -11.11 2.59
C SER A 176 -11.19 -10.85 2.06
N MET A 177 -11.01 -9.82 1.24
CA MET A 177 -9.69 -9.42 0.73
C MET A 177 -8.94 -8.52 1.70
N MET A 178 -9.65 -7.89 2.65
CA MET A 178 -9.02 -7.14 3.74
C MET A 178 -8.40 -8.08 4.78
N TYR A 179 -7.24 -7.70 5.28
CA TYR A 179 -6.67 -8.34 6.44
C TYR A 179 -6.86 -7.48 7.69
N VAL A 180 -7.77 -7.90 8.55
CA VAL A 180 -8.11 -7.20 9.80
C VAL A 180 -7.48 -7.84 11.05
N GLY A 181 -6.62 -8.83 10.85
CA GLY A 181 -5.91 -9.52 11.92
C GLY A 181 -4.69 -8.78 12.45
N LYS A 182 -4.02 -9.39 13.43
CA LYS A 182 -2.76 -8.86 13.96
C LYS A 182 -1.66 -8.97 12.92
N ALA A 183 -0.83 -7.92 12.81
CA ALA A 183 0.38 -8.01 11.99
C ALA A 183 1.27 -9.15 12.49
N LYS A 184 1.89 -9.85 11.56
CA LYS A 184 2.92 -10.85 11.82
C LYS A 184 4.31 -10.22 11.75
N ASN A 185 5.25 -10.85 12.45
CA ASN A 185 6.65 -10.41 12.47
C ASN A 185 7.27 -10.50 11.07
#